data_e648a5148db35b75e14ecc245f57172a
#
_entry.id   e648a5148db35b75e14ecc245f57172a
#
_cell.length_a   1.000
_cell.length_b   1.000
_cell.length_c   1.000
_cell.angle_alpha   90.00
_cell.angle_beta   90.00
_cell.angle_gamma   90.00
#
_symmetry.space_group_name_H-M   'P 1'
#
loop_
_entity.id
_entity.type
_entity.pdbx_description
1 polymer ?
#
loop_
_entity_poly.entity_id
_entity_poly.type
_entity_poly.pdbx_seq_one_letter_code
_entity_poly.pdbx_strand_id
1 'polypeptide(L)'
;MDVRIPGAGVAKLCYARDLDLRVGYKVVVETEHGEFVGRVALTPRRREPYVPPYHILRIVTQDDERADGANREMGREVRVEAQKLARDHRVKDVSFIGCDVSLDGSYIEVKYESTGKPNLGAIRRGLERRYEARVLFRRFTFIERASDIGGCDDCGVPLCCATWSGARSMGPVNVRLAKQQGVTPNDKIMGCCGEVKCCMRYEHDAYKEFKERAPYKNSVVKLEGKEGRVVDYSMVKDSVLVQFGPKRGERELVPLGRLVPENPNIVPADPEDWARPEAPEGGAAAPDGREDTPPDDPGSSPEAR
;
A
#
# COMPACT_ATOMS: atom_id res chain seq x y z
N MET A 1 -11.39 -17.33 1.61
CA MET A 1 -12.22 -16.14 1.88
C MET A 1 -11.35 -14.98 2.28
N ASP A 2 -11.73 -13.76 1.91
CA ASP A 2 -11.01 -12.58 2.36
C ASP A 2 -11.61 -12.09 3.69
N VAL A 3 -10.80 -12.04 4.74
CA VAL A 3 -11.19 -11.62 6.09
C VAL A 3 -10.40 -10.38 6.47
N ARG A 4 -11.08 -9.37 6.96
CA ARG A 4 -10.44 -8.19 7.55
C ARG A 4 -10.07 -8.50 9.00
N ILE A 5 -8.80 -8.69 9.24
CA ILE A 5 -8.21 -8.94 10.56
C ILE A 5 -7.70 -7.61 11.10
N PRO A 6 -7.83 -7.32 12.42
CA PRO A 6 -7.20 -6.16 13.04
C PRO A 6 -5.71 -6.09 12.71
N GLY A 7 -5.19 -4.89 12.45
CA GLY A 7 -3.79 -4.69 12.10
C GLY A 7 -3.40 -5.02 10.66
N ALA A 8 -4.15 -5.82 9.96
CA ALA A 8 -3.76 -6.26 8.62
C ALA A 8 -3.94 -5.19 7.52
N GLY A 9 -4.66 -4.09 7.82
CA GLY A 9 -4.94 -2.98 6.89
C GLY A 9 -5.82 -3.36 5.69
N VAL A 10 -5.59 -4.49 5.04
CA VAL A 10 -6.43 -5.07 3.96
C VAL A 10 -6.94 -6.42 4.38
N ALA A 11 -8.08 -6.82 3.82
CA ALA A 11 -8.57 -8.17 4.00
C ALA A 11 -7.53 -9.19 3.54
N LYS A 12 -7.25 -10.17 4.40
CA LYS A 12 -6.30 -11.25 4.14
C LYS A 12 -7.06 -12.48 3.63
N LEU A 13 -6.45 -13.19 2.70
CA LEU A 13 -7.02 -14.45 2.24
C LEU A 13 -6.87 -15.50 3.35
N CYS A 14 -7.98 -16.08 3.77
CA CYS A 14 -8.04 -17.10 4.82
C CYS A 14 -8.66 -18.39 4.29
N TYR A 15 -8.17 -19.52 4.78
CA TYR A 15 -8.77 -20.82 4.53
C TYR A 15 -10.00 -21.01 5.43
N ALA A 16 -11.16 -21.24 4.83
CA ALA A 16 -12.44 -21.25 5.55
C ALA A 16 -12.94 -22.67 5.93
N ARG A 17 -12.18 -23.73 5.58
CA ARG A 17 -12.69 -25.11 5.70
C ARG A 17 -14.12 -25.23 5.12
N ASP A 18 -14.98 -26.03 5.75
CA ASP A 18 -16.36 -26.27 5.32
C ASP A 18 -17.37 -25.37 6.04
N LEU A 19 -16.93 -24.20 6.49
CA LEU A 19 -17.81 -23.25 7.19
C LEU A 19 -18.68 -22.48 6.20
N ASP A 20 -20.01 -22.50 6.40
CA ASP A 20 -20.95 -21.64 5.67
C ASP A 20 -20.86 -20.21 6.21
N LEU A 21 -20.08 -19.38 5.56
CA LEU A 21 -19.80 -18.02 5.97
C LEU A 21 -20.32 -17.01 4.96
N ARG A 22 -20.91 -15.94 5.46
CA ARG A 22 -21.38 -14.81 4.65
C ARG A 22 -20.56 -13.55 4.94
N VAL A 23 -20.56 -12.63 3.97
CA VAL A 23 -19.95 -11.30 4.16
C VAL A 23 -20.56 -10.63 5.39
N GLY A 24 -19.70 -10.04 6.21
CA GLY A 24 -20.09 -9.40 7.47
C GLY A 24 -20.00 -10.28 8.71
N TYR A 25 -19.90 -11.62 8.57
CA TYR A 25 -19.74 -12.51 9.72
C TYR A 25 -18.44 -12.22 10.45
N LYS A 26 -18.51 -12.23 11.79
CA LYS A 26 -17.34 -12.20 12.64
C LYS A 26 -16.82 -13.63 12.83
N VAL A 27 -15.53 -13.80 12.65
CA VAL A 27 -14.86 -15.10 12.70
C VAL A 27 -13.59 -15.00 13.53
N VAL A 28 -13.22 -16.09 14.19
CA VAL A 28 -11.92 -16.22 14.83
C VAL A 28 -10.95 -16.76 13.78
N VAL A 29 -9.85 -16.03 13.59
CA VAL A 29 -8.80 -16.34 12.62
C VAL A 29 -7.51 -16.66 13.37
N GLU A 30 -6.93 -17.81 13.06
CA GLU A 30 -5.60 -18.19 13.50
C GLU A 30 -4.56 -17.52 12.61
N THR A 31 -3.59 -16.90 13.27
CA THR A 31 -2.44 -16.24 12.63
C THR A 31 -1.16 -16.76 13.30
N GLU A 32 0.01 -16.43 12.76
CA GLU A 32 1.31 -16.74 13.39
C GLU A 32 1.50 -16.13 14.79
N HIS A 33 0.67 -15.13 15.12
CA HIS A 33 0.73 -14.38 16.38
C HIS A 33 -0.47 -14.63 17.30
N GLY A 34 -1.19 -15.73 17.09
CA GLY A 34 -2.35 -16.11 17.89
C GLY A 34 -3.68 -15.91 17.16
N GLU A 35 -4.77 -16.03 17.91
CA GLU A 35 -6.14 -15.91 17.41
C GLU A 35 -6.61 -14.46 17.48
N PHE A 36 -7.27 -14.00 16.42
CA PHE A 36 -7.87 -12.67 16.35
C PHE A 36 -9.30 -12.73 15.83
N VAL A 37 -10.14 -11.81 16.29
CA VAL A 37 -11.47 -11.63 15.74
C VAL A 37 -11.38 -10.84 14.43
N GLY A 38 -11.76 -11.46 13.32
CA GLY A 38 -11.85 -10.84 12.00
C GLY A 38 -13.28 -10.72 11.51
N ARG A 39 -13.48 -9.97 10.42
CA ARG A 39 -14.76 -9.86 9.72
C ARG A 39 -14.63 -10.29 8.27
N VAL A 40 -15.49 -11.20 7.82
CA VAL A 40 -15.55 -11.64 6.41
C VAL A 40 -15.89 -10.45 5.52
N ALA A 41 -14.98 -10.13 4.59
CA ALA A 41 -15.08 -8.99 3.69
C ALA A 41 -15.58 -9.37 2.30
N LEU A 42 -15.17 -10.54 1.78
CA LEU A 42 -15.56 -11.02 0.46
C LEU A 42 -15.88 -12.52 0.50
N THR A 43 -16.78 -12.93 -0.41
CA THR A 43 -17.15 -14.34 -0.61
C THR A 43 -15.98 -15.18 -1.10
N PRO A 44 -16.07 -16.52 -0.93
CA PRO A 44 -14.99 -17.41 -1.37
C PRO A 44 -14.78 -17.29 -2.88
N ARG A 45 -13.52 -17.08 -3.27
CA ARG A 45 -13.08 -17.23 -4.66
C ARG A 45 -12.20 -18.47 -4.75
N ARG A 46 -12.51 -19.38 -5.68
CA ARG A 46 -11.59 -20.46 -6.01
C ARG A 46 -10.34 -19.82 -6.63
N ARG A 47 -9.22 -19.90 -5.94
CA ARG A 47 -7.89 -19.60 -6.49
C ARG A 47 -7.07 -20.89 -6.48
N GLU A 48 -6.47 -21.23 -7.59
CA GLU A 48 -5.56 -22.37 -7.69
C GLU A 48 -4.21 -22.07 -7.04
N PRO A 49 -3.42 -23.04 -6.78
CA PRO A 49 -3.31 -23.91 -5.60
C PRO A 49 -2.57 -23.22 -4.44
N TYR A 50 -3.01 -22.04 -4.05
CA TYR A 50 -2.43 -21.27 -2.94
C TYR A 50 -3.12 -21.64 -1.63
N VAL A 51 -2.37 -22.21 -0.68
CA VAL A 51 -2.84 -22.41 0.69
C VAL A 51 -2.58 -21.13 1.48
N PRO A 52 -3.64 -20.42 1.90
CA PRO A 52 -3.47 -19.21 2.68
C PRO A 52 -2.80 -19.52 4.03
N PRO A 53 -1.92 -18.64 4.55
CA PRO A 53 -1.26 -18.82 5.84
C PRO A 53 -2.22 -18.63 7.03
N TYR A 54 -3.40 -18.06 6.80
CA TYR A 54 -4.39 -17.77 7.82
C TYR A 54 -5.56 -18.74 7.74
N HIS A 55 -6.03 -19.23 8.90
CA HIS A 55 -7.13 -20.20 8.98
C HIS A 55 -8.30 -19.62 9.77
N ILE A 56 -9.51 -19.74 9.23
CA ILE A 56 -10.72 -19.45 9.99
C ILE A 56 -11.03 -20.68 10.85
N LEU A 57 -11.01 -20.48 12.16
CA LEU A 57 -11.24 -21.57 13.12
C LEU A 57 -12.74 -21.79 13.36
N ARG A 58 -13.49 -20.70 13.60
CA ARG A 58 -14.89 -20.74 13.97
C ARG A 58 -15.58 -19.40 13.78
N ILE A 59 -16.90 -19.40 13.82
CA ILE A 59 -17.69 -18.18 13.98
C ILE A 59 -17.53 -17.69 15.43
N VAL A 60 -17.48 -16.39 15.61
CA VAL A 60 -17.32 -15.74 16.93
C VAL A 60 -18.49 -16.07 17.84
N THR A 61 -18.19 -16.48 19.08
CA THR A 61 -19.14 -16.70 20.16
C THR A 61 -19.32 -15.42 21.01
N GLN A 62 -20.29 -15.44 21.95
CA GLN A 62 -20.47 -14.34 22.91
C GLN A 62 -19.24 -14.15 23.83
N ASP A 63 -18.58 -15.24 24.19
CA ASP A 63 -17.38 -15.20 25.02
C ASP A 63 -16.18 -14.61 24.27
N ASP A 64 -16.05 -14.95 22.97
CA ASP A 64 -15.06 -14.32 22.08
C ASP A 64 -15.32 -12.80 21.95
N GLU A 65 -16.58 -12.38 21.84
CA GLU A 65 -16.93 -10.94 21.79
C GLU A 65 -16.59 -10.20 23.08
N ARG A 66 -16.80 -10.84 24.23
CA ARG A 66 -16.43 -10.24 25.54
C ARG A 66 -14.90 -10.14 25.66
N ALA A 67 -14.17 -11.19 25.29
CA ALA A 67 -12.73 -11.19 25.29
C ALA A 67 -12.16 -10.13 24.33
N ASP A 68 -12.66 -10.06 23.08
CA ASP A 68 -12.27 -9.02 22.11
C ASP A 68 -12.56 -7.60 22.64
N GLY A 69 -13.70 -7.41 23.33
CA GLY A 69 -14.04 -6.14 23.98
C GLY A 69 -13.03 -5.74 25.05
N ALA A 70 -12.69 -6.66 25.95
CA ALA A 70 -11.69 -6.44 27.01
C ALA A 70 -10.29 -6.19 26.41
N ASN A 71 -9.92 -6.93 25.38
CA ASN A 71 -8.63 -6.79 24.69
C ASN A 71 -8.50 -5.45 23.95
N ARG A 72 -9.57 -4.93 23.41
CA ARG A 72 -9.58 -3.57 22.83
C ARG A 72 -9.34 -2.49 23.90
N GLU A 73 -9.90 -2.66 25.09
CA GLU A 73 -9.64 -1.73 26.20
C GLU A 73 -8.18 -1.85 26.65
N MET A 74 -7.69 -3.08 26.85
CA MET A 74 -6.28 -3.33 27.13
C MET A 74 -5.37 -2.68 26.06
N GLY A 75 -5.70 -2.80 24.77
CA GLY A 75 -4.93 -2.17 23.68
C GLY A 75 -4.86 -0.64 23.81
N ARG A 76 -5.92 0.02 24.28
CA ARG A 76 -5.90 1.47 24.56
C ARG A 76 -4.94 1.79 25.71
N GLU A 77 -4.98 1.02 26.80
CA GLU A 77 -4.09 1.19 27.94
C GLU A 77 -2.63 0.95 27.54
N VAL A 78 -2.34 -0.12 26.78
CA VAL A 78 -1.01 -0.42 26.25
C VAL A 78 -0.46 0.74 25.44
N ARG A 79 -1.28 1.35 24.57
CA ARG A 79 -0.88 2.52 23.78
C ARG A 79 -0.48 3.71 24.65
N VAL A 80 -1.28 3.99 25.67
CA VAL A 80 -1.00 5.10 26.61
C VAL A 80 0.28 4.83 27.39
N GLU A 81 0.46 3.60 27.88
CA GLU A 81 1.68 3.20 28.60
C GLU A 81 2.91 3.21 27.70
N ALA A 82 2.81 2.73 26.46
CA ALA A 82 3.89 2.82 25.48
C ALA A 82 4.33 4.28 25.25
N GLN A 83 3.37 5.21 25.14
CA GLN A 83 3.68 6.62 24.98
C GLN A 83 4.35 7.23 26.22
N LYS A 84 3.98 6.78 27.43
CA LYS A 84 4.61 7.17 28.67
C LYS A 84 6.04 6.65 28.74
N LEU A 85 6.25 5.36 28.50
CA LEU A 85 7.57 4.73 28.48
C LEU A 85 8.50 5.39 27.43
N ALA A 86 7.98 5.78 26.27
CA ALA A 86 8.76 6.50 25.27
C ALA A 86 9.27 7.84 25.79
N ARG A 87 8.46 8.58 26.54
CA ARG A 87 8.87 9.84 27.19
C ARG A 87 9.91 9.60 28.28
N ASP A 88 9.68 8.60 29.13
CA ASP A 88 10.58 8.26 30.23
C ASP A 88 11.96 7.84 29.72
N HIS A 89 12.01 7.07 28.65
CA HIS A 89 13.24 6.64 27.98
C HIS A 89 13.77 7.63 26.93
N ARG A 90 13.16 8.82 26.80
CA ARG A 90 13.56 9.88 25.86
C ARG A 90 13.65 9.41 24.40
N VAL A 91 12.80 8.46 24.00
CA VAL A 91 12.69 8.02 22.60
C VAL A 91 11.96 9.10 21.81
N LYS A 92 12.66 9.70 20.84
CA LYS A 92 12.14 10.79 20.00
C LYS A 92 11.53 10.23 18.72
N ASP A 93 10.71 11.04 18.06
CA ASP A 93 10.15 10.80 16.72
C ASP A 93 9.35 9.48 16.61
N VAL A 94 8.70 9.06 17.69
CA VAL A 94 7.80 7.90 17.71
C VAL A 94 6.41 8.31 18.18
N SER A 95 5.39 7.85 17.45
CA SER A 95 3.98 7.99 17.82
C SER A 95 3.30 6.64 17.77
N PHE A 96 2.70 6.21 18.88
CA PHE A 96 1.95 4.96 18.93
C PHE A 96 0.49 5.22 18.54
N ILE A 97 0.06 4.57 17.44
CA ILE A 97 -1.25 4.83 16.80
C ILE A 97 -2.32 3.83 17.21
N GLY A 98 -1.94 2.61 17.61
CA GLY A 98 -2.87 1.59 18.04
C GLY A 98 -2.18 0.35 18.56
N CYS A 99 -2.96 -0.53 19.17
CA CYS A 99 -2.51 -1.86 19.60
C CYS A 99 -3.59 -2.88 19.28
N ASP A 100 -3.20 -4.03 18.77
CA ASP A 100 -4.05 -5.19 18.64
C ASP A 100 -3.59 -6.25 19.61
N VAL A 101 -4.53 -6.90 20.29
CA VAL A 101 -4.27 -7.92 21.32
C VAL A 101 -4.89 -9.22 20.82
N SER A 102 -4.17 -10.34 20.92
CA SER A 102 -4.71 -11.65 20.58
C SER A 102 -5.87 -12.02 21.50
N LEU A 103 -6.74 -12.92 21.05
CA LEU A 103 -7.97 -13.23 21.77
C LEU A 103 -7.70 -13.79 23.18
N ASP A 104 -6.61 -14.53 23.36
CA ASP A 104 -6.12 -15.07 24.63
C ASP A 104 -5.30 -14.06 25.47
N GLY A 105 -5.02 -12.87 24.94
CA GLY A 105 -4.23 -11.85 25.60
C GLY A 105 -2.71 -12.08 25.62
N SER A 106 -2.23 -13.18 25.05
CA SER A 106 -0.82 -13.58 25.14
C SER A 106 0.11 -12.80 24.22
N TYR A 107 -0.45 -12.13 23.20
CA TYR A 107 0.30 -11.40 22.20
C TYR A 107 -0.27 -10.00 21.96
N ILE A 108 0.60 -9.01 21.88
CA ILE A 108 0.26 -7.60 21.70
C ILE A 108 1.07 -7.05 20.52
N GLU A 109 0.41 -6.64 19.44
CA GLU A 109 1.01 -5.88 18.35
C GLU A 109 0.84 -4.38 18.59
N VAL A 110 1.93 -3.67 18.80
CA VAL A 110 1.93 -2.22 18.99
C VAL A 110 2.30 -1.53 17.69
N LYS A 111 1.36 -0.79 17.12
CA LYS A 111 1.54 -0.04 15.87
C LYS A 111 2.14 1.33 16.15
N TYR A 112 3.20 1.68 15.44
CA TYR A 112 3.86 2.97 15.62
C TYR A 112 4.23 3.63 14.29
N GLU A 113 4.30 4.94 14.29
CA GLU A 113 4.85 5.77 13.22
C GLU A 113 6.16 6.40 13.69
N SER A 114 7.12 6.46 12.78
CA SER A 114 8.40 7.14 13.04
C SER A 114 9.06 7.55 11.73
N THR A 115 9.73 8.68 11.71
CA THR A 115 10.57 9.12 10.57
C THR A 115 11.92 8.39 10.53
N GLY A 116 12.38 7.88 11.69
CA GLY A 116 13.65 7.18 11.86
C GLY A 116 13.49 5.71 12.27
N LYS A 117 14.55 5.15 12.85
CA LYS A 117 14.57 3.82 13.48
C LYS A 117 14.70 4.00 15.00
N PRO A 118 13.60 4.17 15.75
CA PRO A 118 13.64 4.35 17.20
C PRO A 118 14.08 3.06 17.90
N ASN A 119 14.85 3.18 18.98
CA ASN A 119 15.15 2.04 19.85
C ASN A 119 13.97 1.77 20.79
N LEU A 120 13.18 0.76 20.49
CA LEU A 120 11.99 0.39 21.25
C LEU A 120 12.23 -0.73 22.28
N GLY A 121 13.46 -1.21 22.43
CA GLY A 121 13.79 -2.35 23.31
C GLY A 121 13.43 -2.15 24.78
N ALA A 122 13.66 -0.96 25.32
CA ALA A 122 13.28 -0.64 26.71
C ALA A 122 11.76 -0.60 26.89
N ILE A 123 11.04 -0.02 25.91
CA ILE A 123 9.58 0.05 25.92
C ILE A 123 8.99 -1.36 25.84
N ARG A 124 9.53 -2.22 24.94
CA ARG A 124 9.12 -3.62 24.82
C ARG A 124 9.17 -4.34 26.16
N ARG A 125 10.35 -4.35 26.80
CA ARG A 125 10.52 -5.00 28.10
C ARG A 125 9.61 -4.45 29.21
N GLY A 126 9.33 -3.15 29.17
CA GLY A 126 8.40 -2.52 30.11
C GLY A 126 6.97 -3.02 29.92
N LEU A 127 6.51 -3.09 28.68
CA LEU A 127 5.17 -3.58 28.36
C LEU A 127 5.03 -5.08 28.60
N GLU A 128 6.00 -5.92 28.15
CA GLU A 128 6.00 -7.36 28.38
C GLU A 128 5.92 -7.73 29.88
N ARG A 129 6.68 -7.01 30.71
CA ARG A 129 6.64 -7.22 32.18
C ARG A 129 5.30 -6.82 32.78
N ARG A 130 4.66 -5.75 32.26
CA ARG A 130 3.42 -5.23 32.84
C ARG A 130 2.20 -6.06 32.44
N TYR A 131 2.16 -6.51 31.19
CA TYR A 131 0.99 -7.20 30.62
C TYR A 131 1.17 -8.74 30.52
N GLU A 132 2.33 -9.25 30.90
CA GLU A 132 2.68 -10.69 30.82
C GLU A 132 2.42 -11.30 29.45
N ALA A 133 2.58 -10.48 28.37
CA ALA A 133 2.31 -10.84 27.00
C ALA A 133 3.53 -10.57 26.12
N ARG A 134 3.67 -11.31 25.05
CA ARG A 134 4.70 -11.04 24.03
C ARG A 134 4.35 -9.78 23.26
N VAL A 135 5.27 -8.81 23.20
CA VAL A 135 5.05 -7.53 22.53
C VAL A 135 5.86 -7.43 21.25
N LEU A 136 5.17 -7.19 20.13
CA LEU A 136 5.77 -6.86 18.85
C LEU A 136 5.48 -5.40 18.48
N PHE A 137 6.51 -4.71 17.97
CA PHE A 137 6.34 -3.39 17.41
C PHE A 137 6.28 -3.47 15.90
N ARG A 138 5.16 -2.98 15.33
CA ARG A 138 4.99 -2.87 13.88
C ARG A 138 5.00 -1.43 13.45
N ARG A 139 5.94 -1.10 12.56
CA ARG A 139 5.96 0.22 11.95
C ARG A 139 4.82 0.35 10.96
N PHE A 140 4.00 1.37 11.15
CA PHE A 140 2.89 1.70 10.26
C PHE A 140 3.34 2.82 9.31
N THR A 141 3.05 2.65 8.03
CA THR A 141 3.26 3.68 7.02
C THR A 141 2.04 4.60 6.94
N PHE A 142 2.22 5.80 6.42
CA PHE A 142 1.10 6.73 6.21
C PHE A 142 0.04 6.15 5.26
N ILE A 143 0.46 5.32 4.29
CA ILE A 143 -0.46 4.62 3.38
C ILE A 143 -1.30 3.59 4.14
N GLU A 144 -0.69 2.81 5.02
CA GLU A 144 -1.40 1.82 5.84
C GLU A 144 -2.39 2.52 6.78
N ARG A 145 -1.98 3.64 7.39
CA ARG A 145 -2.88 4.44 8.22
C ARG A 145 -4.07 4.99 7.44
N ALA A 146 -3.85 5.55 6.25
CA ALA A 146 -4.92 6.00 5.38
C ALA A 146 -5.86 4.84 4.98
N SER A 147 -5.29 3.67 4.70
CA SER A 147 -6.05 2.45 4.39
C SER A 147 -6.94 1.99 5.54
N ASP A 148 -6.45 2.06 6.79
CA ASP A 148 -7.20 1.68 8.00
C ASP A 148 -8.35 2.64 8.29
N ILE A 149 -8.11 3.94 8.15
CA ILE A 149 -9.14 4.98 8.34
C ILE A 149 -10.19 4.87 7.24
N GLY A 150 -9.77 4.58 6.00
CA GLY A 150 -10.64 4.54 4.84
C GLY A 150 -11.11 5.93 4.40
N GLY A 151 -12.23 5.97 3.69
CA GLY A 151 -12.81 7.19 3.14
C GLY A 151 -12.73 7.23 1.62
N CYS A 152 -13.00 8.42 1.03
CA CYS A 152 -12.95 8.66 -0.41
C CYS A 152 -11.86 9.68 -0.75
N ASP A 153 -11.26 9.54 -1.93
CA ASP A 153 -10.32 10.53 -2.48
C ASP A 153 -11.09 11.58 -3.33
N ASP A 154 -10.39 12.58 -3.84
CA ASP A 154 -10.95 13.64 -4.71
C ASP A 154 -11.70 13.12 -5.94
N CYS A 155 -11.41 11.91 -6.39
CA CYS A 155 -12.12 11.22 -7.47
C CYS A 155 -13.51 10.71 -7.07
N GLY A 156 -13.92 10.84 -5.79
CA GLY A 156 -15.20 10.35 -5.28
C GLY A 156 -15.27 8.83 -5.06
N VAL A 157 -14.17 8.12 -5.30
CA VAL A 157 -14.08 6.66 -5.14
C VAL A 157 -13.39 6.35 -3.81
N PRO A 158 -13.74 5.23 -3.12
CA PRO A 158 -13.02 4.79 -1.94
C PRO A 158 -11.51 4.68 -2.19
N LEU A 159 -10.71 4.98 -1.15
CA LEU A 159 -9.24 4.98 -1.23
C LEU A 159 -8.73 3.67 -1.84
N CYS A 160 -7.89 3.76 -2.89
CA CYS A 160 -7.30 2.59 -3.54
C CYS A 160 -6.55 1.69 -2.56
N CYS A 161 -5.81 2.27 -1.61
CA CYS A 161 -5.08 1.52 -0.59
C CYS A 161 -6.01 0.75 0.38
N ALA A 162 -7.27 1.17 0.54
CA ALA A 162 -8.26 0.48 1.36
C ALA A 162 -9.01 -0.63 0.62
N THR A 163 -9.10 -0.55 -0.72
CA THR A 163 -9.89 -1.46 -1.55
C THR A 163 -9.05 -2.45 -2.35
N TRP A 164 -7.82 -2.09 -2.67
CA TRP A 164 -6.91 -2.90 -3.48
C TRP A 164 -5.55 -3.10 -2.80
N SER A 165 -5.19 -4.35 -2.53
CA SER A 165 -3.93 -4.71 -1.85
C SER A 165 -2.69 -4.26 -2.63
N GLY A 166 -2.72 -4.31 -3.97
CA GLY A 166 -1.62 -3.87 -4.84
C GLY A 166 -1.23 -2.40 -4.65
N ALA A 167 -2.16 -1.53 -4.25
CA ALA A 167 -1.87 -0.11 -4.03
C ALA A 167 -0.78 0.12 -2.97
N ARG A 168 -0.65 -0.76 -1.98
CA ARG A 168 0.35 -0.66 -0.90
C ARG A 168 1.69 -1.29 -1.25
N SER A 169 1.69 -2.26 -2.16
CA SER A 169 2.92 -2.92 -2.64
C SER A 169 3.64 -2.13 -3.73
N MET A 170 2.99 -1.14 -4.34
CA MET A 170 3.64 -0.27 -5.32
C MET A 170 4.74 0.56 -4.66
N GLY A 171 5.92 0.56 -5.27
CA GLY A 171 7.05 1.37 -4.83
C GLY A 171 6.74 2.88 -4.81
N PRO A 172 7.51 3.70 -4.09
CA PRO A 172 7.35 5.14 -4.10
C PRO A 172 7.71 5.71 -5.48
N VAL A 173 6.90 6.67 -5.97
CA VAL A 173 7.19 7.42 -7.20
C VAL A 173 7.66 8.82 -6.82
N ASN A 174 8.73 9.27 -7.46
CA ASN A 174 9.23 10.61 -7.24
C ASN A 174 8.20 11.65 -7.72
N VAL A 175 7.89 12.64 -6.88
CA VAL A 175 6.93 13.72 -7.20
C VAL A 175 7.28 14.45 -8.49
N ARG A 176 8.58 14.63 -8.80
CA ARG A 176 9.04 15.25 -10.06
C ARG A 176 8.61 14.41 -11.27
N LEU A 177 8.71 13.09 -11.18
CA LEU A 177 8.30 12.17 -12.25
C LEU A 177 6.78 12.16 -12.39
N ALA A 178 6.04 12.15 -11.28
CA ALA A 178 4.58 12.23 -11.30
C ALA A 178 4.08 13.51 -11.96
N LYS A 179 4.72 14.66 -11.72
CA LYS A 179 4.41 15.93 -12.42
C LYS A 179 4.58 15.84 -13.92
N GLN A 180 5.48 15.00 -14.42
CA GLN A 180 5.67 14.81 -15.85
C GLN A 180 4.51 14.09 -16.53
N GLN A 181 3.60 13.50 -15.78
CA GLN A 181 2.36 12.92 -16.30
C GLN A 181 1.29 14.00 -16.67
N GLY A 182 1.67 15.26 -16.63
CA GLY A 182 0.82 16.38 -17.09
C GLY A 182 -0.12 16.93 -16.02
N VAL A 183 -0.06 16.43 -14.79
CA VAL A 183 -0.89 16.92 -13.67
C VAL A 183 -0.16 18.04 -12.93
N THR A 184 -0.71 19.20 -12.92
CA THR A 184 -0.34 20.36 -12.09
C THR A 184 -1.62 20.95 -11.56
N PRO A 185 -1.75 21.28 -10.29
CA PRO A 185 -0.79 21.57 -9.23
C PRO A 185 -0.46 20.37 -8.32
N ASN A 186 0.49 20.57 -7.40
CA ASN A 186 1.03 19.53 -6.49
C ASN A 186 -0.01 18.85 -5.60
N ASP A 187 -1.01 19.58 -5.13
CA ASP A 187 -2.10 19.10 -4.28
C ASP A 187 -2.95 18.03 -4.99
N LYS A 188 -3.05 18.07 -6.31
CA LYS A 188 -3.79 17.08 -7.10
C LYS A 188 -3.06 15.76 -7.32
N ILE A 189 -1.75 15.72 -7.14
CA ILE A 189 -0.95 14.50 -7.29
C ILE A 189 -0.67 13.78 -5.98
N MET A 190 -0.93 14.45 -4.84
CA MET A 190 -0.72 13.87 -3.52
C MET A 190 -2.02 13.30 -2.97
N GLY A 191 -1.96 12.11 -2.41
CA GLY A 191 -3.07 11.49 -1.69
C GLY A 191 -3.16 12.03 -0.26
N CYS A 192 -4.25 11.69 0.44
CA CYS A 192 -4.44 12.04 1.85
C CYS A 192 -3.37 11.42 2.79
N CYS A 193 -2.65 10.39 2.33
CA CYS A 193 -1.51 9.79 3.01
C CYS A 193 -0.21 10.62 2.90
N GLY A 194 -0.20 11.72 2.13
CA GLY A 194 1.02 12.52 1.87
C GLY A 194 1.98 11.92 0.85
N GLU A 195 1.64 10.79 0.25
CA GLU A 195 2.38 10.16 -0.85
C GLU A 195 1.71 10.47 -2.18
N VAL A 196 2.42 10.24 -3.30
CA VAL A 196 1.84 10.34 -4.64
C VAL A 196 0.65 9.39 -4.74
N LYS A 197 -0.47 9.87 -5.30
CA LYS A 197 -1.71 9.08 -5.45
C LYS A 197 -1.45 7.72 -6.08
N CYS A 198 -2.13 6.68 -5.58
CA CYS A 198 -1.96 5.31 -6.04
C CYS A 198 -2.22 5.14 -7.54
N CYS A 199 -3.23 5.83 -8.10
CA CYS A 199 -3.51 5.80 -9.54
C CYS A 199 -2.32 6.32 -10.36
N MET A 200 -1.68 7.41 -9.94
CA MET A 200 -0.50 7.94 -10.63
C MET A 200 0.73 7.02 -10.51
N ARG A 201 0.86 6.34 -9.39
CA ARG A 201 1.90 5.33 -9.20
C ARG A 201 1.66 4.10 -10.08
N TYR A 202 0.42 3.68 -10.20
CA TYR A 202 0.01 2.56 -11.05
C TYR A 202 0.26 2.84 -12.54
N GLU A 203 -0.06 4.04 -12.98
CA GLU A 203 0.10 4.44 -14.38
C GLU A 203 1.53 4.87 -14.75
N HIS A 204 2.44 4.97 -13.76
CA HIS A 204 3.76 5.57 -13.95
C HIS A 204 4.60 4.90 -15.04
N ASP A 205 4.61 3.57 -15.07
CA ASP A 205 5.40 2.82 -16.04
C ASP A 205 4.85 2.98 -17.45
N ALA A 206 3.52 2.98 -17.62
CA ALA A 206 2.88 3.25 -18.90
C ALA A 206 3.20 4.68 -19.42
N TYR A 207 3.22 5.69 -18.52
CA TYR A 207 3.66 7.04 -18.91
C TYR A 207 5.14 7.10 -19.29
N LYS A 208 5.98 6.35 -18.61
CA LYS A 208 7.41 6.27 -18.92
C LYS A 208 7.60 5.66 -20.31
N GLU A 209 6.98 4.52 -20.56
CA GLU A 209 7.02 3.82 -21.84
C GLU A 209 6.50 4.69 -23.00
N PHE A 210 5.33 5.35 -22.83
CA PHE A 210 4.84 6.29 -23.81
C PHE A 210 5.85 7.39 -24.15
N LYS A 211 6.51 7.97 -23.15
CA LYS A 211 7.51 9.02 -23.35
C LYS A 211 8.78 8.55 -24.06
N GLU A 212 9.15 7.30 -23.91
CA GLU A 212 10.29 6.72 -24.63
C GLU A 212 9.98 6.57 -26.14
N ARG A 213 8.71 6.38 -26.48
CA ARG A 213 8.23 6.25 -27.88
C ARG A 213 7.86 7.59 -28.52
N ALA A 214 7.36 8.52 -27.74
CA ALA A 214 6.84 9.80 -28.22
C ALA A 214 7.95 10.84 -28.45
N PRO A 215 7.77 11.76 -29.43
CA PRO A 215 8.69 12.86 -29.62
C PRO A 215 8.72 13.79 -28.41
N TYR A 216 9.87 14.37 -28.11
CA TYR A 216 10.04 15.26 -26.95
C TYR A 216 9.12 16.50 -27.05
N LYS A 217 8.64 16.95 -25.90
CA LYS A 217 7.90 18.22 -25.82
C LYS A 217 8.75 19.37 -26.35
N ASN A 218 8.15 20.23 -27.17
CA ASN A 218 8.76 21.30 -27.94
C ASN A 218 9.62 20.88 -29.15
N SER A 219 9.76 19.57 -29.47
CA SER A 219 10.37 19.15 -30.72
C SER A 219 9.48 19.48 -31.92
N VAL A 220 10.11 19.56 -33.08
CA VAL A 220 9.42 19.73 -34.36
C VAL A 220 9.13 18.36 -34.94
N VAL A 221 7.90 18.14 -35.39
CA VAL A 221 7.45 16.93 -36.07
C VAL A 221 6.82 17.31 -37.40
N LYS A 222 6.85 16.35 -38.36
CA LYS A 222 6.25 16.52 -39.67
C LYS A 222 4.98 15.67 -39.79
N LEU A 223 3.95 16.24 -40.39
CA LEU A 223 2.72 15.55 -40.70
C LEU A 223 2.18 16.06 -42.03
N GLU A 224 2.04 15.18 -43.01
CA GLU A 224 1.51 15.51 -44.36
C GLU A 224 2.23 16.72 -44.99
N GLY A 225 3.58 16.75 -44.83
CA GLY A 225 4.43 17.83 -45.33
C GLY A 225 4.38 19.15 -44.54
N LYS A 226 3.60 19.23 -43.46
CA LYS A 226 3.55 20.40 -42.58
C LYS A 226 4.42 20.15 -41.34
N GLU A 227 5.17 21.19 -40.95
CA GLU A 227 5.93 21.16 -39.71
C GLU A 227 5.09 21.73 -38.57
N GLY A 228 5.08 21.00 -37.43
CA GLY A 228 4.42 21.38 -36.20
C GLY A 228 5.28 21.16 -34.98
N ARG A 229 4.96 21.85 -33.91
CA ARG A 229 5.67 21.71 -32.61
C ARG A 229 4.83 20.90 -31.61
N VAL A 230 5.42 19.90 -30.98
CA VAL A 230 4.77 19.13 -29.92
C VAL A 230 4.58 20.02 -28.69
N VAL A 231 3.35 20.23 -28.27
CA VAL A 231 2.98 21.11 -27.16
C VAL A 231 2.66 20.31 -25.92
N ASP A 232 1.98 19.15 -26.08
CA ASP A 232 1.55 18.31 -24.96
C ASP A 232 1.33 16.86 -25.40
N TYR A 233 1.02 15.99 -24.43
CA TYR A 233 0.81 14.57 -24.61
C TYR A 233 -0.61 14.14 -24.24
N SER A 234 -1.12 13.12 -24.92
CA SER A 234 -2.33 12.40 -24.55
C SER A 234 -2.03 10.90 -24.59
N MET A 235 -1.47 10.38 -23.50
CA MET A 235 -1.09 8.97 -23.40
C MET A 235 -2.28 8.04 -23.66
N VAL A 236 -3.43 8.32 -23.02
CA VAL A 236 -4.67 7.51 -23.16
C VAL A 236 -5.11 7.33 -24.62
N LYS A 237 -4.73 8.26 -25.50
CA LYS A 237 -5.05 8.22 -26.94
C LYS A 237 -3.85 7.87 -27.80
N ASP A 238 -2.73 7.42 -27.20
CA ASP A 238 -1.43 7.24 -27.86
C ASP A 238 -1.11 8.37 -28.84
N SER A 239 -1.28 9.63 -28.39
CA SER A 239 -1.29 10.81 -29.25
C SER A 239 -0.50 11.96 -28.64
N VAL A 240 -0.05 12.87 -29.48
CA VAL A 240 0.58 14.13 -29.07
C VAL A 240 -0.22 15.32 -29.58
N LEU A 241 -0.23 16.40 -28.80
CA LEU A 241 -0.82 17.65 -29.23
C LEU A 241 0.22 18.45 -30.01
N VAL A 242 0.00 18.64 -31.30
CA VAL A 242 0.91 19.33 -32.20
C VAL A 242 0.32 20.69 -32.57
N GLN A 243 1.14 21.73 -32.53
CA GLN A 243 0.78 23.07 -32.96
C GLN A 243 1.45 23.38 -34.32
N PHE A 244 0.68 23.57 -35.35
CA PHE A 244 1.15 23.79 -36.74
C PHE A 244 1.34 25.27 -37.10
N GLY A 245 0.91 26.23 -36.27
CA GLY A 245 1.00 27.63 -36.53
C GLY A 245 1.17 28.48 -35.27
N PRO A 246 1.29 29.82 -35.40
CA PRO A 246 1.53 30.71 -34.26
C PRO A 246 0.33 30.85 -33.32
N LYS A 247 -0.88 30.52 -33.79
CA LYS A 247 -2.11 30.68 -33.03
C LYS A 247 -2.48 29.41 -32.26
N ARG A 248 -3.05 29.57 -31.07
CA ARG A 248 -3.54 28.42 -30.25
C ARG A 248 -4.64 27.60 -30.95
N GLY A 249 -5.37 28.16 -31.89
CA GLY A 249 -6.41 27.46 -32.67
C GLY A 249 -5.89 26.47 -33.71
N GLU A 250 -4.58 26.47 -33.99
CA GLU A 250 -3.95 25.55 -34.96
C GLU A 250 -3.33 24.33 -34.26
N ARG A 251 -3.96 23.84 -33.21
CA ARG A 251 -3.53 22.65 -32.46
C ARG A 251 -4.35 21.45 -32.88
N GLU A 252 -3.66 20.36 -33.19
CA GLU A 252 -4.27 19.10 -33.54
C GLU A 252 -3.75 18.00 -32.60
N LEU A 253 -4.64 17.11 -32.13
CA LEU A 253 -4.26 15.90 -31.42
C LEU A 253 -3.96 14.81 -32.45
N VAL A 254 -2.68 14.49 -32.60
CA VAL A 254 -2.19 13.59 -33.64
C VAL A 254 -1.75 12.27 -33.02
N PRO A 255 -2.35 11.13 -33.40
CA PRO A 255 -1.89 9.80 -33.00
C PRO A 255 -0.44 9.56 -33.43
N LEU A 256 0.36 8.89 -32.58
CA LEU A 256 1.76 8.59 -32.90
C LEU A 256 1.90 7.84 -34.21
N GLY A 257 0.99 6.90 -34.50
CA GLY A 257 0.97 6.15 -35.75
C GLY A 257 0.89 7.01 -37.03
N ARG A 258 0.22 8.19 -36.98
CA ARG A 258 0.18 9.14 -38.10
C ARG A 258 1.49 9.92 -38.29
N LEU A 259 2.30 10.03 -37.25
CA LEU A 259 3.58 10.75 -37.29
C LEU A 259 4.73 9.86 -37.78
N VAL A 260 4.64 8.52 -37.58
CA VAL A 260 5.70 7.55 -37.91
C VAL A 260 6.22 7.66 -39.34
N PRO A 261 5.38 7.80 -40.41
CA PRO A 261 5.86 7.82 -41.78
C PRO A 261 6.88 8.92 -42.08
N GLU A 262 6.78 10.05 -41.42
CA GLU A 262 7.66 11.20 -41.63
C GLU A 262 8.64 11.45 -40.46
N ASN A 263 8.56 10.66 -39.38
CA ASN A 263 9.37 10.81 -38.17
C ASN A 263 9.85 9.43 -37.68
N PRO A 264 10.95 8.92 -38.23
CA PRO A 264 11.41 7.53 -38.00
C PRO A 264 11.78 7.17 -36.57
N ASN A 265 11.92 8.16 -35.67
CA ASN A 265 12.24 7.95 -34.25
C ASN A 265 10.99 7.72 -33.38
N ILE A 266 9.79 7.71 -33.97
CA ILE A 266 8.54 7.49 -33.27
C ILE A 266 8.10 6.05 -33.43
N VAL A 267 7.81 5.37 -32.32
CA VAL A 267 7.29 4.01 -32.30
C VAL A 267 5.88 4.03 -31.74
N PRO A 268 4.83 3.72 -32.52
CA PRO A 268 3.47 3.61 -31.98
C PRO A 268 3.35 2.38 -31.06
N ALA A 269 2.36 2.41 -30.15
CA ALA A 269 1.99 1.21 -29.41
C ALA A 269 1.36 0.18 -30.36
N ASP A 270 1.63 -1.09 -30.10
CA ASP A 270 0.91 -2.16 -30.78
C ASP A 270 -0.55 -2.15 -30.27
N PRO A 271 -1.56 -2.13 -31.15
CA PRO A 271 -2.96 -2.20 -30.76
C PRO A 271 -3.30 -3.41 -29.88
N GLU A 272 -2.56 -4.52 -30.00
CA GLU A 272 -2.75 -5.70 -29.18
C GLU A 272 -2.28 -5.52 -27.74
N ASP A 273 -1.31 -4.64 -27.46
CA ASP A 273 -0.81 -4.35 -26.12
C ASP A 273 -1.86 -3.63 -25.23
N TRP A 274 -2.83 -2.95 -25.85
CA TRP A 274 -3.94 -2.31 -25.14
C TRP A 274 -5.08 -3.26 -24.76
N ALA A 275 -5.16 -4.41 -25.41
CA ALA A 275 -6.24 -5.40 -25.23
C ALA A 275 -5.99 -6.35 -24.05
N ARG A 276 -4.78 -6.39 -23.51
CA ARG A 276 -4.42 -7.21 -22.36
C ARG A 276 -4.01 -6.32 -21.19
N PRO A 277 -4.89 -6.12 -20.19
CA PRO A 277 -4.38 -5.88 -18.87
C PRO A 277 -3.70 -7.20 -18.43
N GLU A 278 -2.40 -7.30 -18.58
CA GLU A 278 -1.65 -8.35 -17.90
C GLU A 278 -1.98 -8.20 -16.42
N ALA A 279 -2.74 -9.18 -15.92
CA ALA A 279 -2.77 -9.37 -14.48
C ALA A 279 -1.30 -9.52 -14.07
N PRO A 280 -0.80 -8.77 -13.07
CA PRO A 280 0.57 -8.89 -12.64
C PRO A 280 0.80 -10.36 -12.33
N GLU A 281 1.61 -11.02 -13.15
CA GLU A 281 2.11 -12.34 -12.85
C GLU A 281 2.75 -12.25 -11.48
N GLY A 282 2.17 -12.97 -10.52
CA GLY A 282 2.72 -13.22 -9.21
C GLY A 282 3.53 -12.07 -8.64
N GLY A 283 2.88 -11.00 -8.22
CA GLY A 283 3.50 -10.06 -7.31
C GLY A 283 3.96 -10.89 -6.13
N ALA A 284 5.25 -11.20 -6.09
CA ALA A 284 5.89 -11.77 -4.92
C ALA A 284 5.37 -10.98 -3.74
N ALA A 285 4.73 -11.66 -2.81
CA ALA A 285 4.34 -11.05 -1.55
C ALA A 285 5.58 -10.31 -1.06
N ALA A 286 5.50 -8.99 -0.96
CA ALA A 286 6.54 -8.22 -0.33
C ALA A 286 6.79 -8.92 0.99
N PRO A 287 8.06 -9.20 1.37
CA PRO A 287 8.36 -9.90 2.60
C PRO A 287 7.67 -9.14 3.72
N ASP A 288 6.71 -9.80 4.31
CA ASP A 288 5.94 -9.32 5.43
C ASP A 288 6.96 -9.04 6.53
N GLY A 289 6.98 -7.83 7.00
CA GLY A 289 7.74 -7.30 8.10
C GLY A 289 9.08 -7.97 8.36
N ARG A 290 10.18 -7.34 7.94
CA ARG A 290 11.50 -7.73 8.43
C ARG A 290 11.43 -7.82 9.95
N GLU A 291 11.55 -9.04 10.47
CA GLU A 291 11.88 -9.24 11.86
C GLU A 291 13.15 -8.44 12.16
N ASP A 292 13.01 -7.42 13.01
CA ASP A 292 14.19 -6.84 13.67
C ASP A 292 14.74 -7.92 14.63
N THR A 293 15.55 -8.82 14.10
CA THR A 293 16.47 -9.60 14.93
C THR A 293 17.37 -8.59 15.61
N PRO A 294 17.45 -8.59 16.94
CA PRO A 294 18.36 -7.70 17.65
C PRO A 294 19.79 -8.01 17.17
N PRO A 295 20.62 -6.98 16.95
CA PRO A 295 22.04 -7.23 16.73
C PRO A 295 22.58 -7.96 17.95
N ASP A 296 23.32 -9.07 17.69
CA ASP A 296 24.07 -9.80 18.68
C ASP A 296 24.88 -8.81 19.54
N ASP A 297 24.70 -8.89 20.84
CA ASP A 297 25.47 -8.13 21.83
C ASP A 297 26.93 -8.67 21.83
N PRO A 298 27.94 -7.89 21.39
CA PRO A 298 29.32 -8.32 21.39
C PRO A 298 29.98 -8.12 22.76
N GLY A 299 29.41 -8.74 23.81
CA GLY A 299 29.85 -8.47 25.18
C GLY A 299 29.73 -9.65 26.14
N SER A 300 30.20 -10.84 25.79
CA SER A 300 30.55 -11.86 26.78
C SER A 300 31.76 -12.66 26.32
N SER A 301 32.93 -12.12 26.57
CA SER A 301 34.15 -12.92 26.58
C SER A 301 34.10 -13.86 27.79
N PRO A 302 34.35 -15.17 27.66
CA PRO A 302 34.56 -16.05 28.80
C PRO A 302 35.94 -15.78 29.36
N GLU A 303 35.99 -15.26 30.58
CA GLU A 303 37.23 -15.30 31.37
C GLU A 303 37.61 -16.75 31.67
N ALA A 304 38.86 -17.03 31.39
CA ALA A 304 39.55 -18.29 31.63
C ALA A 304 39.69 -18.58 33.14
N ARG A 305 39.31 -19.75 33.53
CA ARG A 305 40.09 -20.63 34.44
C ARG A 305 39.73 -22.09 34.22
#